data_853a80b096cff1c803437946ba4b8aa0
#
_entry.id   853a80b096cff1c803437946ba4b8aa0
#
_cell.length_a   1.000
_cell.length_b   1.000
_cell.length_c   1.000
_cell.angle_alpha   90.00
_cell.angle_beta   90.00
_cell.angle_gamma   90.00
#
_symmetry.space_group_name_H-M   'P 1'
#
loop_
_entity.id
_entity.type
_entity.pdbx_description
1 polymer ?
#
loop_
_entity_poly.entity_id
_entity_poly.type
_entity_poly.pdbx_seq_one_letter_code
_entity_poly.pdbx_strand_id
1 'polypeptide(L)'
;CDCGEQLDQALKMISDRKRGAILYLRQEGRGIGLVNKIRAYNLQDQGADTVEANEQLGFGADMRDYSICGPMLKHIGVKSVILMTNNPRKIKALENMGIEVSGRAPIETKRNPHNSRYLSTKSGKLGHYLPE
;
A
#
# COMPACT_ATOMS: atom_id res chain seq x y z
N CYS A 1 11.70 -1.22 -2.40
CA CYS A 1 10.29 -0.83 -2.38
C CYS A 1 10.11 0.59 -2.89
N ASP A 2 8.87 1.07 -2.94
CA ASP A 2 8.52 2.41 -3.40
C ASP A 2 7.74 3.23 -2.35
N CYS A 3 7.75 2.79 -1.09
CA CYS A 3 6.90 3.36 -0.03
C CYS A 3 7.21 4.84 0.27
N GLY A 4 8.49 5.22 0.34
CA GLY A 4 8.89 6.61 0.59
C GLY A 4 8.47 7.54 -0.54
N GLU A 5 8.67 7.10 -1.78
CA GLU A 5 8.27 7.86 -2.97
C GLU A 5 6.74 8.01 -3.06
N GLN A 6 5.98 6.97 -2.71
CA GLN A 6 4.52 7.04 -2.63
C GLN A 6 4.06 8.07 -1.60
N LEU A 7 4.66 8.11 -0.42
CA LEU A 7 4.32 9.08 0.62
C LEU A 7 4.58 10.50 0.16
N ASP A 8 5.75 10.76 -0.40
CA ASP A 8 6.11 12.09 -0.92
C ASP A 8 5.16 12.54 -2.03
N GLN A 9 4.83 11.64 -2.93
CA GLN A 9 3.88 11.92 -4.02
C GLN A 9 2.46 12.18 -3.50
N ALA A 10 2.00 11.44 -2.50
CA ALA A 10 0.70 11.65 -1.88
C ALA A 10 0.63 13.03 -1.19
N LEU A 11 1.65 13.41 -0.45
CA LEU A 11 1.76 14.73 0.17
C LEU A 11 1.69 15.85 -0.87
N LYS A 12 2.40 15.71 -1.97
CA LYS A 12 2.38 16.68 -3.07
C LYS A 12 0.99 16.79 -3.71
N MET A 13 0.35 15.67 -4.00
CA MET A 13 -0.98 15.64 -4.60
C MET A 13 -2.03 16.32 -3.71
N ILE A 14 -1.98 16.09 -2.41
CA ILE A 14 -2.86 16.75 -1.44
C ILE A 14 -2.58 18.25 -1.38
N SER A 15 -1.31 18.63 -1.34
CA SER A 15 -0.90 20.04 -1.35
C SER A 15 -1.39 20.77 -2.60
N ASP A 16 -1.25 20.17 -3.76
CA ASP A 16 -1.70 20.75 -5.03
C ASP A 16 -3.24 20.90 -5.09
N ARG A 17 -3.97 19.95 -4.53
CA ARG A 17 -5.44 20.01 -4.42
C ARG A 17 -5.93 20.90 -3.29
N LYS A 18 -5.06 21.31 -2.37
CA LYS A 18 -5.37 22.13 -1.18
C LYS A 18 -6.41 21.51 -0.25
N ARG A 19 -6.65 20.21 -0.36
CA ARG A 19 -7.62 19.45 0.43
C ARG A 19 -7.26 17.98 0.41
N GLY A 20 -7.33 17.32 1.56
CA GLY A 20 -7.12 15.89 1.70
C GLY A 20 -6.55 15.52 3.06
N ALA A 21 -6.38 14.23 3.27
CA ALA A 21 -5.80 13.68 4.49
C ALA A 21 -4.93 12.46 4.16
N ILE A 22 -3.91 12.22 4.95
CA ILE A 22 -3.13 11.00 4.94
C ILE A 22 -3.35 10.28 6.27
N LEU A 23 -3.81 9.04 6.19
CA LEU A 23 -3.84 8.13 7.31
C LEU A 23 -2.59 7.27 7.26
N TYR A 24 -1.63 7.57 8.12
CA TYR A 24 -0.35 6.88 8.18
C TYR A 24 -0.39 5.74 9.19
N LEU A 25 -0.61 4.53 8.71
CA LEU A 25 -0.66 3.33 9.54
C LEU A 25 0.75 2.74 9.69
N ARG A 26 1.16 2.53 10.93
CA ARG A 26 2.48 1.97 11.24
C ARG A 26 2.46 0.44 11.15
N GLN A 27 2.36 -0.08 9.95
CA GLN A 27 2.34 -1.52 9.66
C GLN A 27 3.45 -1.89 8.68
N GLU A 28 4.68 -1.70 9.11
CA GLU A 28 5.89 -1.92 8.30
C GLU A 28 5.96 -3.36 7.78
N GLY A 29 6.48 -3.51 6.56
CA GLY A 29 6.60 -4.82 5.91
C GLY A 29 5.26 -5.51 5.64
N ARG A 30 4.20 -4.75 5.36
CA ARG A 30 2.82 -5.25 5.24
C ARG A 30 2.33 -5.98 6.49
N GLY A 31 2.66 -5.44 7.64
CA GLY A 31 2.19 -5.93 8.94
C GLY A 31 3.13 -6.93 9.62
N ILE A 32 4.23 -7.33 9.01
CA ILE A 32 5.17 -8.29 9.61
C ILE A 32 6.31 -7.65 10.41
N GLY A 33 6.43 -6.34 10.36
CA GLY A 33 7.44 -5.57 11.08
C GLY A 33 8.76 -5.44 10.33
N LEU A 34 9.63 -4.56 10.82
CA LEU A 34 10.90 -4.21 10.15
C LEU A 34 11.87 -5.39 10.11
N VAL A 35 12.01 -6.14 11.20
CA VAL A 35 12.96 -7.28 11.25
C VAL A 35 12.60 -8.35 10.24
N ASN A 36 11.32 -8.73 10.16
CA ASN A 36 10.86 -9.70 9.17
C ASN A 36 10.90 -9.14 7.74
N LYS A 37 10.71 -7.84 7.55
CA LYS A 37 10.92 -7.18 6.26
C LYS A 37 12.35 -7.35 5.77
N ILE A 38 13.35 -7.18 6.65
CA ILE A 38 14.77 -7.36 6.31
C ILE A 38 15.06 -8.85 6.03
N ARG A 39 14.48 -9.76 6.80
CA ARG A 39 14.57 -11.20 6.51
C ARG A 39 13.98 -11.55 5.14
N ALA A 40 12.84 -10.96 4.80
CA ALA A 40 12.23 -11.12 3.47
C ALA A 40 13.15 -10.59 2.36
N TYR A 41 13.81 -9.45 2.55
CA TYR A 41 14.78 -8.94 1.60
C TYR A 41 15.96 -9.90 1.38
N ASN A 42 16.46 -10.53 2.44
CA ASN A 42 17.50 -11.54 2.33
C ASN A 42 17.05 -12.73 1.47
N LEU A 43 15.81 -13.21 1.65
CA LEU A 43 15.24 -14.27 0.81
C LEU A 43 15.04 -13.82 -0.65
N GLN A 44 14.67 -12.57 -0.87
CA GLN A 44 14.59 -11.98 -2.22
C GLN A 44 15.95 -11.91 -2.90
N ASP A 45 17.02 -11.58 -2.18
CA ASP A 45 18.39 -11.62 -2.68
C ASP A 45 18.81 -13.03 -3.08
N GLN A 46 18.23 -14.06 -2.47
CA GLN A 46 18.43 -15.48 -2.79
C GLN A 46 17.50 -15.99 -3.91
N GLY A 47 16.69 -15.14 -4.50
CA GLY A 47 15.85 -15.46 -5.66
C GLY A 47 14.35 -15.47 -5.43
N ALA A 48 13.85 -15.48 -4.19
CA ALA A 48 12.42 -15.39 -3.92
C ALA A 48 11.84 -14.04 -4.36
N ASP A 49 10.57 -14.01 -4.75
CA ASP A 49 9.85 -12.74 -4.88
C ASP A 49 9.25 -12.29 -3.53
N THR A 50 8.60 -11.13 -3.50
CA THR A 50 8.02 -10.58 -2.26
C THR A 50 7.00 -11.51 -1.63
N VAL A 51 6.15 -12.15 -2.40
CA VAL A 51 5.13 -13.09 -1.90
C VAL A 51 5.77 -14.36 -1.37
N GLU A 52 6.67 -14.98 -2.16
CA GLU A 52 7.38 -16.19 -1.77
C GLU A 52 8.22 -15.99 -0.50
N ALA A 53 8.91 -14.84 -0.38
CA ALA A 53 9.71 -14.52 0.80
C ALA A 53 8.83 -14.45 2.06
N ASN A 54 7.68 -13.81 1.99
CA ASN A 54 6.75 -13.75 3.12
C ASN A 54 6.18 -15.13 3.48
N GLU A 55 5.84 -15.93 2.49
CA GLU A 55 5.34 -17.30 2.71
C GLU A 55 6.39 -18.20 3.36
N GLN A 56 7.66 -18.11 2.93
CA GLN A 56 8.77 -18.84 3.53
C GLN A 56 9.01 -18.46 5.01
N LEU A 57 8.67 -17.24 5.40
CA LEU A 57 8.72 -16.77 6.78
C LEU A 57 7.46 -17.12 7.59
N GLY A 58 6.48 -17.76 6.97
CA GLY A 58 5.22 -18.17 7.62
C GLY A 58 4.13 -17.09 7.63
N PHE A 59 4.24 -16.07 6.81
CA PHE A 59 3.25 -14.98 6.69
C PHE A 59 2.48 -15.05 5.37
N GLY A 60 1.27 -14.49 5.37
CA GLY A 60 0.57 -14.20 4.14
C GLY A 60 1.24 -13.08 3.33
N ALA A 61 0.80 -12.91 2.08
CA ALA A 61 1.35 -11.88 1.19
C ALA A 61 1.16 -10.44 1.71
N ASP A 62 0.09 -10.21 2.43
CA ASP A 62 -0.26 -8.92 3.02
C ASP A 62 -1.03 -9.12 4.34
N MET A 63 -0.40 -8.78 5.45
CA MET A 63 -0.94 -8.95 6.80
C MET A 63 -1.52 -7.64 7.38
N ARG A 64 -1.63 -6.58 6.57
CA ARG A 64 -2.14 -5.29 7.05
C ARG A 64 -3.60 -5.36 7.40
N ASP A 65 -3.95 -4.64 8.48
CA ASP A 65 -5.32 -4.43 8.95
C ASP A 65 -5.70 -2.96 8.78
N TYR A 66 -6.76 -2.70 8.02
CA TYR A 66 -7.27 -1.35 7.75
C TYR A 66 -8.49 -0.98 8.61
N SER A 67 -8.90 -1.83 9.54
CA SER A 67 -10.11 -1.63 10.35
C SER A 67 -10.14 -0.32 11.14
N ILE A 68 -8.97 0.18 11.55
CA ILE A 68 -8.84 1.46 12.25
C ILE A 68 -9.16 2.68 11.36
N CYS A 69 -9.06 2.55 10.05
CA CYS A 69 -9.30 3.65 9.11
C CYS A 69 -10.75 4.16 9.17
N GLY A 70 -11.72 3.26 9.35
CA GLY A 70 -13.13 3.63 9.47
C GLY A 70 -13.38 4.59 10.63
N PRO A 71 -13.05 4.24 11.87
CA PRO A 71 -13.14 5.13 13.02
C PRO A 71 -12.35 6.43 12.86
N MET A 72 -11.15 6.39 12.32
CA MET A 72 -10.33 7.59 12.08
C MET A 72 -11.03 8.58 11.13
N LEU A 73 -11.51 8.09 9.99
CA LEU A 73 -12.23 8.92 9.02
C LEU A 73 -13.54 9.48 9.59
N LYS A 74 -14.28 8.68 10.32
CA LYS A 74 -15.52 9.13 11.01
C LYS A 74 -15.22 10.21 12.03
N HIS A 75 -14.13 10.08 12.79
CA HIS A 75 -13.72 11.06 13.80
C HIS A 75 -13.45 12.43 13.20
N ILE A 76 -12.83 12.51 12.03
CA ILE A 76 -12.58 13.77 11.31
C ILE A 76 -13.72 14.20 10.40
N GLY A 77 -14.85 13.51 10.43
CA GLY A 77 -16.06 13.87 9.68
C GLY A 77 -16.04 13.52 8.20
N VAL A 78 -15.18 12.61 7.76
CA VAL A 78 -15.09 12.17 6.36
C VAL A 78 -16.05 11.02 6.12
N LYS A 79 -16.96 11.19 5.15
CA LYS A 79 -17.95 10.17 4.75
C LYS A 79 -17.66 9.56 3.38
N SER A 80 -16.98 10.31 2.51
CA SER A 80 -16.68 9.93 1.14
C SER A 80 -15.27 10.36 0.79
N VAL A 81 -14.57 9.54 0.02
CA VAL A 81 -13.17 9.77 -0.36
C VAL A 81 -12.95 9.49 -1.84
N ILE A 82 -11.99 10.22 -2.42
CA ILE A 82 -11.25 9.80 -3.60
C ILE A 82 -9.96 9.18 -3.06
N LEU A 83 -9.80 7.88 -3.20
CA LEU A 83 -8.69 7.16 -2.59
C LEU A 83 -7.47 7.14 -3.50
N MET A 84 -6.34 7.63 -2.97
CA MET A 84 -5.05 7.50 -3.65
C MET A 84 -4.51 6.10 -3.43
N THR A 85 -4.64 5.25 -4.42
CA THR A 85 -4.14 3.88 -4.35
C THR A 85 -4.11 3.22 -5.71
N ASN A 86 -3.22 2.23 -5.86
CA ASN A 86 -3.24 1.29 -6.96
C ASN A 86 -3.71 -0.10 -6.49
N ASN A 87 -4.00 -0.26 -5.19
CA ASN A 87 -4.37 -1.53 -4.58
C ASN A 87 -5.89 -1.66 -4.42
N PRO A 88 -6.55 -2.54 -5.18
CA PRO A 88 -8.00 -2.74 -5.08
C PRO A 88 -8.48 -3.23 -3.70
N ARG A 89 -7.61 -3.90 -2.93
CA ARG A 89 -7.94 -4.34 -1.56
C ARG A 89 -8.19 -3.18 -0.61
N LYS A 90 -7.50 -2.05 -0.80
CA LYS A 90 -7.73 -0.84 0.01
C LYS A 90 -9.11 -0.23 -0.25
N ILE A 91 -9.53 -0.20 -1.51
CA ILE A 91 -10.86 0.27 -1.91
C ILE A 91 -11.92 -0.58 -1.22
N LYS A 92 -11.81 -1.89 -1.36
CA LYS A 92 -12.74 -2.85 -0.78
C LYS A 92 -12.80 -2.77 0.74
N ALA A 93 -11.66 -2.59 1.40
CA ALA A 93 -11.58 -2.45 2.85
C ALA A 93 -12.35 -1.23 3.35
N LEU A 94 -12.21 -0.07 2.70
CA LEU A 94 -12.96 1.14 3.06
C LEU A 94 -14.45 1.00 2.78
N GLU A 95 -14.84 0.45 1.66
CA GLU A 95 -16.24 0.20 1.33
C GLU A 95 -16.90 -0.72 2.34
N ASN A 96 -16.23 -1.80 2.77
CA ASN A 96 -16.72 -2.70 3.81
C ASN A 96 -16.89 -2.03 5.18
N MET A 97 -16.19 -0.93 5.44
CA MET A 97 -16.34 -0.12 6.65
C MET A 97 -17.42 0.96 6.56
N GLY A 98 -18.15 1.02 5.44
CA GLY A 98 -19.18 2.01 5.21
C GLY A 98 -18.68 3.39 4.77
N ILE A 99 -17.43 3.49 4.32
CA ILE A 99 -16.89 4.71 3.70
C ILE A 99 -17.13 4.64 2.20
N GLU A 100 -17.79 5.66 1.66
CA GLU A 100 -18.00 5.76 0.21
C GLU A 100 -16.67 6.08 -0.48
N VAL A 101 -16.28 5.25 -1.44
CA VAL A 101 -15.15 5.52 -2.33
C VAL A 101 -15.71 6.00 -3.66
N SER A 102 -15.77 7.33 -3.83
CA SER A 102 -16.35 7.97 -5.02
C SER A 102 -15.43 7.94 -6.23
N GLY A 103 -14.16 7.66 -6.04
CA GLY A 103 -13.18 7.56 -7.12
C GLY A 103 -11.82 7.10 -6.63
N ARG A 104 -10.93 6.84 -7.57
CA ARG A 104 -9.54 6.45 -7.31
C ARG A 104 -8.60 7.46 -7.98
N ALA A 105 -7.60 7.91 -7.24
CA ALA A 105 -6.48 8.65 -7.79
C ALA A 105 -5.27 7.72 -7.89
N PRO A 106 -4.75 7.45 -9.09
CA PRO A 106 -3.55 6.64 -9.23
C PRO A 106 -2.37 7.28 -8.52
N ILE A 107 -1.52 6.45 -7.93
CA ILE A 107 -0.27 6.87 -7.33
C ILE A 107 0.84 6.01 -7.89
N GLU A 108 1.58 6.55 -8.83
CA GLU A 108 2.61 5.83 -9.57
C GLU A 108 3.99 6.34 -9.18
N THR A 109 4.91 5.42 -8.96
CA THR A 109 6.30 5.69 -8.68
C THR A 109 7.18 5.26 -9.85
N LYS A 110 8.36 5.86 -9.96
CA LYS A 110 9.28 5.50 -11.03
C LYS A 110 9.90 4.13 -10.79
N ARG A 111 9.96 3.33 -11.85
CA ARG A 111 10.72 2.09 -11.82
C ARG A 111 12.22 2.38 -11.87
N ASN A 112 12.99 1.62 -11.11
CA ASN A 112 14.44 1.63 -11.12
C ASN A 112 14.96 0.19 -10.97
N PRO A 113 16.28 -0.06 -11.14
CA PRO A 113 16.83 -1.41 -11.01
C PRO A 113 16.58 -2.08 -9.67
N HIS A 114 16.41 -1.29 -8.60
CA HIS A 114 16.24 -1.82 -7.24
C HIS A 114 14.79 -2.17 -6.89
N ASN A 115 13.80 -1.53 -7.54
CA ASN A 115 12.38 -1.75 -7.23
C ASN A 115 11.57 -2.40 -8.37
N SER A 116 12.14 -2.57 -9.55
CA SER A 116 11.41 -3.05 -10.72
C SER A 116 10.76 -4.42 -10.50
N ARG A 117 11.49 -5.35 -9.89
CA ARG A 117 10.97 -6.68 -9.55
C ARG A 117 9.84 -6.61 -8.51
N TYR A 118 9.98 -5.75 -7.51
CA TYR A 118 8.95 -5.52 -6.50
C TYR A 118 7.66 -4.96 -7.10
N LEU A 119 7.76 -3.97 -7.99
CA LEU A 119 6.59 -3.40 -8.68
C LEU A 119 5.93 -4.41 -9.62
N SER A 120 6.71 -5.25 -10.29
CA SER A 120 6.17 -6.35 -11.11
C SER A 120 5.41 -7.38 -10.27
N THR A 121 5.89 -7.69 -9.06
CA THR A 121 5.18 -8.56 -8.13
C THR A 121 3.87 -7.92 -7.66
N LYS A 122 3.85 -6.61 -7.39
CA LYS A 122 2.62 -5.88 -7.06
C LYS A 122 1.58 -6.01 -8.16
N SER A 123 1.96 -5.78 -9.41
CA SER A 123 1.06 -5.89 -10.55
C SER A 123 0.63 -7.33 -10.81
N GLY A 124 1.58 -8.26 -10.90
CA GLY A 124 1.33 -9.63 -11.30
C GLY A 124 0.68 -10.51 -10.23
N LYS A 125 1.16 -10.46 -8.98
CA LYS A 125 0.72 -11.34 -7.89
C LYS A 125 -0.22 -10.68 -6.88
N LEU A 126 -0.06 -9.39 -6.62
CA LEU A 126 -0.86 -8.67 -5.63
C LEU A 126 -2.01 -7.87 -6.25
N GLY A 127 -2.16 -7.89 -7.57
CA GLY A 127 -3.28 -7.31 -8.30
C GLY A 127 -3.34 -5.79 -8.29
N HIS A 128 -2.21 -5.10 -8.09
CA HIS A 128 -2.16 -3.64 -8.13
C HIS A 128 -2.35 -3.11 -9.55
N TYR A 129 -3.05 -1.97 -9.68
CA TYR A 129 -3.24 -1.26 -10.94
C TYR A 129 -1.98 -0.44 -11.27
N LEU A 130 -0.95 -1.10 -11.77
CA LEU A 130 0.31 -0.47 -12.18
C LEU A 130 0.55 -0.71 -13.66
N PRO A 131 1.13 0.25 -14.40
CA PRO A 131 1.59 0.02 -15.78
C PRO A 131 2.74 -1.00 -15.78
N GLU A 132 2.78 -1.82 -16.82
CA GLU A 132 3.83 -2.81 -17.04
C GLU A 132 5.19 -2.17 -17.42
#